data_166d3ecb254cd7f92e4b128a6d24c738
#
_entry.id   166d3ecb254cd7f92e4b128a6d24c738
#
_cell.length_a   1.000
_cell.length_b   1.000
_cell.length_c   1.000
_cell.angle_alpha   90.00
_cell.angle_beta   90.00
_cell.angle_gamma   90.00
#
_symmetry.space_group_name_H-M   'P 1'
#
loop_
_entity.id
_entity.type
_entity.pdbx_description
1 polymer ?
#
loop_
_entity_poly.entity_id
_entity_poly.type
_entity_poly.pdbx_seq_one_letter_code
_entity_poly.pdbx_strand_id
1 'polypeptide(L)'
;MCDSIDILEDYIEEHWPGILDKLLLDHTKHHRKIKHRGSCNIVWATDSYASLGAEYACDRPILKELVTGEHGLVVQPRASKNKEEQLRRTKDKAEVFTPSWVCNAQNNLIDNAWFGPGLENQFNTEKNDHTWQTHTTPIQFPEGKSWKDYVLAPRMELTCGEAPYLCSRYDTVSGQPIDVIDRIGLLDRKLRVVTENTKTSGEWLEWAKDALRSTYGFEYQGDSLLIARETAFMTFHDFYQAKFGRKVPPQSIPGIAYILAWNLWQMDGLTGNVPFLKELLPQQGNIFDTPVEEPSGKDIPCLIRDWSISKRERQVIIFKENKPFLSPQKS
;
A
#
# COMPACT_ATOMS: atom_id res chain seq x y z
N MET A 1 6.14 17.64 23.19
CA MET A 1 7.08 16.89 22.34
C MET A 1 6.23 16.42 21.19
N CYS A 2 6.53 16.82 19.98
CA CYS A 2 5.82 16.35 18.79
C CYS A 2 6.22 14.90 18.65
N ASP A 3 5.27 13.98 18.90
CA ASP A 3 5.50 12.56 18.69
C ASP A 3 5.74 12.40 17.18
N SER A 4 6.98 12.05 16.83
CA SER A 4 7.38 11.82 15.44
C SER A 4 6.53 10.69 14.88
N ILE A 5 6.19 10.81 13.59
CA ILE A 5 5.56 9.72 12.87
C ILE A 5 6.53 8.54 12.90
N ASP A 6 6.20 7.48 13.66
CA ASP A 6 7.07 6.31 13.89
C ASP A 6 7.09 5.35 12.69
N ILE A 7 7.31 5.89 11.48
CA ILE A 7 7.54 5.08 10.29
C ILE A 7 8.98 5.38 9.86
N LEU A 8 9.88 4.56 10.34
CA LEU A 8 11.29 4.60 9.98
C LEU A 8 11.72 3.18 9.63
N GLU A 9 12.37 3.05 8.51
CA GLU A 9 12.92 1.79 8.00
C GLU A 9 13.87 1.14 9.01
N ASP A 10 14.65 1.94 9.74
CA ASP A 10 15.51 1.47 10.83
C ASP A 10 14.70 0.81 11.96
N TYR A 11 13.55 1.37 12.32
CA TYR A 11 12.68 0.77 13.33
C TYR A 11 12.14 -0.60 12.87
N ILE A 12 11.77 -0.71 11.59
CA ILE A 12 11.29 -1.99 11.01
C ILE A 12 12.42 -3.01 10.99
N GLU A 13 13.62 -2.63 10.56
CA GLU A 13 14.76 -3.54 10.49
C GLU A 13 15.23 -3.98 11.88
N GLU A 14 15.21 -3.09 12.88
CA GLU A 14 15.57 -3.44 14.26
C GLU A 14 14.57 -4.43 14.88
N HIS A 15 13.27 -4.20 14.68
CA HIS A 15 12.23 -5.00 15.34
C HIS A 15 11.86 -6.27 14.58
N TRP A 16 12.03 -6.27 13.26
CA TRP A 16 11.69 -7.39 12.35
C TRP A 16 12.74 -7.56 11.26
N PRO A 17 13.95 -8.02 11.58
CA PRO A 17 15.06 -8.13 10.61
C PRO A 17 14.67 -8.87 9.34
N GLY A 18 14.99 -8.30 8.17
CA GLY A 18 14.69 -8.84 6.85
C GLY A 18 13.24 -8.65 6.38
N ILE A 19 12.41 -7.92 7.12
CA ILE A 19 11.06 -7.56 6.65
C ILE A 19 11.12 -6.40 5.66
N LEU A 20 12.03 -5.45 5.86
CA LEU A 20 12.22 -4.36 4.91
C LEU A 20 12.58 -4.87 3.50
N ASP A 21 13.43 -5.90 3.39
CA ASP A 21 13.73 -6.56 2.11
C ASP A 21 12.47 -7.11 1.42
N LYS A 22 11.49 -7.59 2.19
CA LYS A 22 10.20 -8.06 1.64
C LYS A 22 9.29 -6.91 1.23
N LEU A 23 9.29 -5.82 1.98
CA LEU A 23 8.51 -4.62 1.65
C LEU A 23 9.08 -3.88 0.44
N LEU A 24 10.38 -3.99 0.18
CA LEU A 24 11.02 -3.43 -1.01
C LEU A 24 10.78 -4.25 -2.28
N LEU A 25 10.41 -5.52 -2.16
CA LEU A 25 10.32 -6.44 -3.30
C LEU A 25 9.22 -6.03 -4.29
N ASP A 26 9.56 -6.01 -5.58
CA ASP A 26 8.60 -5.94 -6.69
C ASP A 26 8.29 -7.37 -7.16
N HIS A 27 7.08 -7.81 -6.87
CA HIS A 27 6.67 -9.17 -7.17
C HIS A 27 6.50 -9.45 -8.66
N THR A 28 6.26 -8.44 -9.51
CA THR A 28 6.25 -8.63 -10.96
C THR A 28 7.63 -9.03 -11.45
N LYS A 29 8.66 -8.30 -11.06
CA LYS A 29 10.06 -8.60 -11.39
C LYS A 29 10.48 -9.96 -10.85
N HIS A 30 10.19 -10.21 -9.58
CA HIS A 30 10.55 -11.47 -8.93
C HIS A 30 9.87 -12.68 -9.56
N HIS A 31 8.56 -12.60 -9.84
CA HIS A 31 7.80 -13.69 -10.45
C HIS A 31 8.28 -14.00 -11.88
N ARG A 32 8.57 -12.97 -12.67
CA ARG A 32 9.10 -13.10 -14.03
C ARG A 32 10.61 -13.41 -14.05
N LYS A 33 11.27 -13.46 -12.89
CA LYS A 33 12.74 -13.66 -12.74
C LYS A 33 13.58 -12.62 -13.49
N ILE A 34 13.05 -11.38 -13.56
CA ILE A 34 13.73 -10.26 -14.21
C ILE A 34 14.40 -9.42 -13.13
N LYS A 35 15.70 -9.21 -13.25
CA LYS A 35 16.45 -8.30 -12.39
C LYS A 35 16.69 -6.99 -13.12
N HIS A 36 16.25 -5.89 -12.55
CA HIS A 36 16.60 -4.55 -13.00
C HIS A 36 17.82 -4.07 -12.24
N ARG A 37 18.94 -3.82 -12.93
CA ARG A 37 20.21 -3.42 -12.31
C ARG A 37 20.62 -4.33 -11.13
N GLY A 38 20.42 -5.64 -11.30
CA GLY A 38 20.81 -6.65 -10.30
C GLY A 38 19.79 -6.95 -9.21
N SER A 39 18.70 -6.17 -9.09
CA SER A 39 17.68 -6.31 -8.05
C SER A 39 16.27 -6.56 -8.61
N CYS A 40 15.42 -7.18 -7.79
CA CYS A 40 13.97 -7.28 -8.02
C CYS A 40 13.18 -6.26 -7.19
N ASN A 41 13.82 -5.27 -6.58
CA ASN A 41 13.13 -4.27 -5.76
C ASN A 41 12.36 -3.25 -6.61
N ILE A 42 11.43 -2.53 -5.96
CA ILE A 42 10.85 -1.31 -6.50
C ILE A 42 11.94 -0.29 -6.81
N VAL A 43 11.69 0.63 -7.73
CA VAL A 43 12.66 1.68 -8.12
C VAL A 43 12.22 3.01 -7.54
N TRP A 44 13.14 3.97 -7.44
CA TRP A 44 12.80 5.31 -6.93
C TRP A 44 11.66 5.96 -7.71
N ALA A 45 11.71 5.90 -9.04
CA ALA A 45 10.76 6.52 -9.96
C ALA A 45 10.48 8.01 -9.67
N THR A 46 11.47 8.68 -9.08
CA THR A 46 11.46 10.12 -8.77
C THR A 46 12.90 10.65 -8.79
N ASP A 47 13.08 11.90 -9.21
CA ASP A 47 14.38 12.59 -9.20
C ASP A 47 14.63 13.32 -7.87
N SER A 48 13.72 13.21 -6.90
CA SER A 48 13.80 13.96 -5.63
C SER A 48 15.07 13.65 -4.84
N TYR A 49 15.68 12.50 -5.07
CA TYR A 49 16.87 12.02 -4.36
C TYR A 49 18.13 11.99 -5.23
N ALA A 50 18.06 12.39 -6.51
CA ALA A 50 19.19 12.30 -7.44
C ALA A 50 20.45 13.04 -7.00
N SER A 51 20.30 14.10 -6.17
CA SER A 51 21.43 14.85 -5.59
C SER A 51 22.24 14.05 -4.55
N LEU A 52 21.70 12.94 -4.03
CA LEU A 52 22.38 12.07 -3.05
C LEU A 52 23.37 11.11 -3.71
N GLY A 53 23.28 10.88 -5.03
CA GLY A 53 24.20 10.02 -5.75
C GLY A 53 23.54 9.23 -6.88
N ALA A 54 24.35 8.52 -7.65
CA ALA A 54 23.89 7.78 -8.82
C ALA A 54 22.94 6.61 -8.47
N GLU A 55 23.04 6.07 -7.26
CA GLU A 55 22.18 4.99 -6.75
C GLU A 55 20.75 5.46 -6.46
N TYR A 56 20.56 6.77 -6.32
CA TYR A 56 19.26 7.41 -6.08
C TYR A 56 18.59 7.93 -7.35
N ALA A 57 19.12 7.63 -8.54
CA ALA A 57 18.50 8.01 -9.80
C ALA A 57 17.13 7.29 -9.97
N CYS A 58 16.22 7.94 -10.70
CA CYS A 58 14.82 7.50 -10.82
C CYS A 58 14.64 6.05 -11.31
N ASP A 59 15.56 5.54 -12.13
CA ASP A 59 15.53 4.17 -12.66
C ASP A 59 16.27 3.14 -11.78
N ARG A 60 16.80 3.56 -10.64
CA ARG A 60 17.54 2.66 -9.73
C ARG A 60 16.62 1.96 -8.73
N PRO A 61 16.92 0.70 -8.36
CA PRO A 61 16.19 0.02 -7.31
C PRO A 61 16.45 0.67 -5.94
N ILE A 62 15.43 0.74 -5.11
CA ILE A 62 15.60 1.09 -3.71
C ILE A 62 16.21 -0.11 -3.00
N LEU A 63 17.42 0.08 -2.48
CA LEU A 63 18.11 -0.93 -1.69
C LEU A 63 18.02 -0.55 -0.21
N LYS A 64 17.99 -1.56 0.66
CA LYS A 64 17.87 -1.36 2.10
C LYS A 64 18.94 -0.41 2.64
N GLU A 65 20.18 -0.57 2.18
CA GLU A 65 21.32 0.24 2.60
C GLU A 65 21.20 1.73 2.24
N LEU A 66 20.33 2.08 1.29
CA LEU A 66 20.08 3.46 0.86
C LEU A 66 18.99 4.16 1.68
N VAL A 67 18.31 3.42 2.57
CA VAL A 67 17.18 3.93 3.39
C VAL A 67 17.31 3.56 4.87
N THR A 68 18.43 2.98 5.30
CA THR A 68 18.70 2.62 6.71
C THR A 68 20.04 3.15 7.19
N GLY A 69 20.29 3.14 8.49
CA GLY A 69 21.53 3.60 9.13
C GLY A 69 21.79 5.07 8.89
N GLU A 70 22.90 5.42 8.27
CA GLU A 70 23.24 6.81 7.93
C GLU A 70 22.22 7.44 6.97
N HIS A 71 21.45 6.62 6.26
CA HIS A 71 20.43 6.99 5.28
C HIS A 71 18.99 6.85 5.81
N GLY A 72 18.80 6.51 7.08
CA GLY A 72 17.50 6.24 7.71
C GLY A 72 16.51 7.42 7.73
N LEU A 73 16.91 8.61 7.26
CA LEU A 73 16.04 9.78 7.10
C LEU A 73 15.84 10.19 5.65
N VAL A 74 16.29 9.39 4.69
CA VAL A 74 16.15 9.70 3.25
C VAL A 74 14.70 9.60 2.82
N VAL A 75 14.04 8.50 3.15
CA VAL A 75 12.59 8.34 2.92
C VAL A 75 11.86 8.82 4.17
N GLN A 76 10.96 9.76 3.99
CA GLN A 76 10.17 10.33 5.08
C GLN A 76 8.74 10.59 4.60
N PRO A 77 7.73 10.37 5.46
CA PRO A 77 6.38 10.82 5.19
C PRO A 77 6.36 12.30 4.84
N ARG A 78 5.50 12.70 3.92
CA ARG A 78 5.43 14.09 3.47
C ARG A 78 5.22 15.08 4.61
N ALA A 79 4.38 14.73 5.57
CA ALA A 79 4.10 15.58 6.72
C ALA A 79 5.35 15.89 7.56
N SER A 80 6.37 15.03 7.50
CA SER A 80 7.66 15.23 8.18
C SER A 80 8.65 16.08 7.36
N LYS A 81 8.41 16.26 6.05
CA LYS A 81 9.26 17.08 5.17
C LYS A 81 9.02 18.57 5.41
N ASN A 82 10.04 19.40 5.16
CA ASN A 82 9.88 20.84 5.28
C ASN A 82 8.91 21.41 4.22
N LYS A 83 8.34 22.58 4.50
CA LYS A 83 7.30 23.20 3.64
C LYS A 83 7.79 23.50 2.22
N GLU A 84 9.06 23.85 2.05
CA GLU A 84 9.63 24.15 0.73
C GLU A 84 9.70 22.90 -0.13
N GLU A 85 10.13 21.78 0.43
CA GLU A 85 10.14 20.48 -0.25
C GLU A 85 8.74 19.99 -0.58
N GLN A 86 7.79 20.12 0.35
CA GLN A 86 6.39 19.81 0.11
C GLN A 86 5.81 20.59 -1.07
N LEU A 87 6.08 21.92 -1.14
CA LEU A 87 5.63 22.78 -2.24
C LEU A 87 6.28 22.40 -3.57
N ARG A 88 7.59 22.10 -3.56
CA ARG A 88 8.31 21.65 -4.75
C ARG A 88 7.70 20.34 -5.29
N ARG A 89 7.48 19.35 -4.45
CA ARG A 89 6.89 18.06 -4.85
C ARG A 89 5.47 18.23 -5.38
N THR A 90 4.66 19.09 -4.77
CA THR A 90 3.32 19.42 -5.28
C THR A 90 3.39 20.04 -6.67
N LYS A 91 4.28 21.00 -6.89
CA LYS A 91 4.40 21.71 -8.18
C LYS A 91 4.99 20.84 -9.29
N ASP A 92 6.06 20.11 -8.98
CA ASP A 92 6.87 19.43 -10.00
C ASP A 92 6.41 17.99 -10.25
N LYS A 93 5.73 17.35 -9.28
CA LYS A 93 5.32 15.94 -9.32
C LYS A 93 3.81 15.74 -9.20
N ALA A 94 3.03 16.82 -9.12
CA ALA A 94 1.58 16.79 -8.87
C ALA A 94 1.19 15.98 -7.61
N GLU A 95 2.09 15.90 -6.63
CA GLU A 95 1.90 15.18 -5.39
C GLU A 95 0.96 15.99 -4.48
N VAL A 96 -0.32 15.68 -4.55
CA VAL A 96 -1.36 16.31 -3.73
C VAL A 96 -1.75 15.33 -2.63
N PHE A 97 -1.57 15.77 -1.37
CA PHE A 97 -1.98 14.97 -0.23
C PHE A 97 -3.37 15.39 0.24
N THR A 98 -4.20 14.39 0.41
CA THR A 98 -5.60 14.59 0.77
C THR A 98 -5.73 14.56 2.29
N PRO A 99 -6.26 15.62 2.92
CA PRO A 99 -6.50 15.64 4.36
C PRO A 99 -7.38 14.46 4.80
N SER A 100 -7.16 13.94 6.00
CA SER A 100 -7.88 12.77 6.51
C SER A 100 -9.40 12.96 6.53
N TRP A 101 -9.89 14.19 6.77
CA TRP A 101 -11.33 14.45 6.72
C TRP A 101 -11.94 14.26 5.32
N VAL A 102 -11.20 14.58 4.24
CA VAL A 102 -11.63 14.32 2.86
C VAL A 102 -11.60 12.82 2.57
N CYS A 103 -10.52 12.13 2.99
CA CYS A 103 -10.44 10.67 2.88
C CYS A 103 -11.60 10.00 3.60
N ASN A 104 -11.95 10.48 4.81
CA ASN A 104 -13.08 9.99 5.58
C ASN A 104 -14.40 10.15 4.83
N ALA A 105 -14.67 11.35 4.32
CA ALA A 105 -15.90 11.62 3.58
C ALA A 105 -16.07 10.69 2.36
N GLN A 106 -15.00 10.51 1.58
CA GLN A 106 -15.04 9.62 0.42
C GLN A 106 -15.14 8.13 0.81
N ASN A 107 -14.46 7.70 1.86
CA ASN A 107 -14.60 6.35 2.40
C ASN A 107 -16.00 6.09 2.95
N ASN A 108 -16.66 7.09 3.57
CA ASN A 108 -18.05 6.98 3.98
C ASN A 108 -18.98 6.76 2.78
N LEU A 109 -18.77 7.45 1.64
CA LEU A 109 -19.56 7.22 0.43
C LEU A 109 -19.41 5.78 -0.10
N ILE A 110 -18.19 5.24 -0.10
CA ILE A 110 -17.92 3.86 -0.52
C ILE A 110 -18.65 2.86 0.40
N ASP A 111 -18.57 3.08 1.71
CA ASP A 111 -19.20 2.19 2.68
C ASP A 111 -20.71 2.33 2.67
N ASN A 112 -21.25 3.54 2.58
CA ASN A 112 -22.70 3.77 2.46
C ASN A 112 -23.29 3.06 1.23
N ALA A 113 -22.56 3.05 0.11
CA ALA A 113 -22.96 2.29 -1.07
C ALA A 113 -22.92 0.76 -0.84
N TRP A 114 -22.00 0.25 0.01
CA TRP A 114 -21.92 -1.17 0.33
C TRP A 114 -22.99 -1.59 1.35
N PHE A 115 -23.22 -0.80 2.40
CA PHE A 115 -24.20 -1.08 3.44
C PHE A 115 -25.64 -0.89 2.94
N GLY A 116 -25.87 0.11 2.10
CA GLY A 116 -27.18 0.42 1.55
C GLY A 116 -28.06 1.28 2.46
N PRO A 117 -29.31 1.56 2.01
CA PRO A 117 -30.22 2.45 2.71
C PRO A 117 -30.56 1.99 4.14
N GLY A 118 -30.53 2.93 5.09
CA GLY A 118 -30.84 2.69 6.50
C GLY A 118 -29.67 2.19 7.34
N LEU A 119 -28.52 1.93 6.72
CA LEU A 119 -27.27 1.53 7.41
C LEU A 119 -26.09 2.43 7.01
N GLU A 120 -26.36 3.70 6.71
CA GLU A 120 -25.33 4.68 6.38
C GLU A 120 -24.49 5.03 7.63
N ASN A 121 -23.27 5.49 7.38
CA ASN A 121 -22.38 6.04 8.40
C ASN A 121 -22.10 5.07 9.58
N GLN A 122 -21.94 3.80 9.31
CA GLN A 122 -21.70 2.80 10.37
C GLN A 122 -20.46 3.09 11.21
N PHE A 123 -19.41 3.69 10.63
CA PHE A 123 -18.12 3.90 11.30
C PHE A 123 -18.03 5.21 12.06
N ASN A 124 -18.53 6.29 11.47
CA ASN A 124 -18.47 7.64 12.06
C ASN A 124 -19.48 8.59 11.41
N THR A 125 -19.68 9.73 12.04
CA THR A 125 -20.42 10.86 11.48
C THR A 125 -19.47 12.03 11.30
N GLU A 126 -19.46 12.60 10.09
CA GLU A 126 -18.70 13.80 9.77
C GLU A 126 -19.27 15.04 10.48
N LYS A 127 -18.38 15.96 10.86
CA LYS A 127 -18.71 17.25 11.47
C LYS A 127 -18.35 18.42 10.55
N ASN A 128 -18.99 19.55 10.76
CA ASN A 128 -18.77 20.75 9.94
C ASN A 128 -17.37 21.40 10.12
N ASP A 129 -16.63 21.00 11.14
CA ASP A 129 -15.29 21.51 11.47
C ASP A 129 -14.16 20.67 10.86
N HIS A 130 -14.45 19.83 9.88
CA HIS A 130 -13.51 18.90 9.25
C HIS A 130 -13.00 17.81 10.21
N THR A 131 -13.72 17.51 11.25
CA THR A 131 -13.51 16.36 12.13
C THR A 131 -14.60 15.31 11.93
N TRP A 132 -14.51 14.22 12.64
CA TRP A 132 -15.56 13.18 12.68
C TRP A 132 -15.77 12.70 14.10
N GLN A 133 -16.92 12.10 14.33
CA GLN A 133 -17.22 11.40 15.57
C GLN A 133 -17.33 9.91 15.30
N THR A 134 -16.40 9.16 15.84
CA THR A 134 -16.37 7.69 15.72
C THR A 134 -17.55 7.08 16.50
N HIS A 135 -18.22 6.11 15.87
CA HIS A 135 -19.24 5.32 16.54
C HIS A 135 -18.58 4.13 17.25
N THR A 136 -18.91 3.93 18.50
CA THR A 136 -18.39 2.83 19.33
C THR A 136 -19.35 1.64 19.39
N THR A 137 -20.55 1.76 18.82
CA THR A 137 -21.51 0.65 18.69
C THR A 137 -20.99 -0.38 17.69
N PRO A 138 -21.27 -1.68 17.88
CA PRO A 138 -20.91 -2.70 16.92
C PRO A 138 -21.52 -2.41 15.52
N ILE A 139 -20.72 -2.66 14.48
CA ILE A 139 -21.12 -2.47 13.08
C ILE A 139 -22.29 -3.41 12.75
N GLN A 140 -23.34 -2.86 12.15
CA GLN A 140 -24.49 -3.62 11.66
C GLN A 140 -24.33 -3.92 10.18
N PHE A 141 -24.81 -5.09 9.75
CA PHE A 141 -24.68 -5.55 8.38
C PHE A 141 -26.06 -5.71 7.72
N PRO A 142 -26.16 -5.44 6.40
CA PRO A 142 -27.40 -5.63 5.66
C PRO A 142 -27.92 -7.07 5.74
N GLU A 143 -29.22 -7.25 5.62
CA GLU A 143 -29.82 -8.56 5.53
C GLU A 143 -29.18 -9.39 4.38
N GLY A 144 -28.85 -10.62 4.65
CA GLY A 144 -28.16 -11.53 3.72
C GLY A 144 -26.67 -11.31 3.55
N LYS A 145 -26.08 -10.30 4.24
CA LYS A 145 -24.63 -10.07 4.27
C LYS A 145 -24.10 -10.23 5.71
N SER A 146 -22.85 -10.61 5.81
CA SER A 146 -22.14 -10.77 7.08
C SER A 146 -20.90 -9.84 7.15
N TRP A 147 -20.31 -9.72 8.33
CA TRP A 147 -19.04 -9.05 8.52
C TRP A 147 -17.93 -9.62 7.63
N LYS A 148 -17.99 -10.93 7.30
CA LYS A 148 -17.04 -11.60 6.42
C LYS A 148 -17.11 -11.06 4.99
N ASP A 149 -18.33 -10.81 4.50
CA ASP A 149 -18.55 -10.24 3.17
C ASP A 149 -17.98 -8.81 3.08
N TYR A 150 -18.08 -8.04 4.15
CA TYR A 150 -17.45 -6.72 4.22
C TYR A 150 -15.92 -6.81 4.19
N VAL A 151 -15.33 -7.70 4.98
CA VAL A 151 -13.87 -7.91 5.03
C VAL A 151 -13.34 -8.37 3.67
N LEU A 152 -14.05 -9.26 2.98
CA LEU A 152 -13.66 -9.80 1.68
C LEU A 152 -13.97 -8.87 0.51
N ALA A 153 -14.80 -7.84 0.69
CA ALA A 153 -15.12 -6.89 -0.37
C ALA A 153 -13.85 -6.19 -0.87
N PRO A 154 -13.51 -6.28 -2.17
CA PRO A 154 -12.31 -5.63 -2.70
C PRO A 154 -12.36 -4.12 -2.52
N ARG A 155 -11.25 -3.53 -2.09
CA ARG A 155 -11.04 -2.09 -2.00
C ARG A 155 -9.72 -1.75 -2.68
N MET A 156 -9.70 -0.67 -3.45
CA MET A 156 -8.50 -0.25 -4.16
C MET A 156 -8.36 1.27 -4.13
N GLU A 157 -7.15 1.72 -3.83
CA GLU A 157 -6.74 3.12 -3.98
C GLU A 157 -5.83 3.24 -5.21
N LEU A 158 -6.21 4.14 -6.11
CA LEU A 158 -5.47 4.41 -7.34
C LEU A 158 -4.45 5.51 -7.08
N THR A 159 -3.21 5.35 -7.52
CA THR A 159 -2.11 6.30 -7.24
C THR A 159 -2.07 6.64 -5.74
N CYS A 160 -1.86 5.59 -4.95
CA CYS A 160 -2.18 5.65 -3.52
C CYS A 160 -1.23 6.55 -2.70
N GLY A 161 -0.12 7.03 -3.25
CA GLY A 161 0.85 7.78 -2.47
C GLY A 161 1.27 7.01 -1.22
N GLU A 162 1.10 7.62 -0.05
CA GLU A 162 1.32 6.99 1.27
C GLU A 162 0.09 6.19 1.78
N ALA A 163 -0.89 5.93 0.90
CA ALA A 163 -2.14 5.18 1.14
C ALA A 163 -3.10 5.79 2.18
N PRO A 164 -3.41 7.10 2.16
CA PRO A 164 -4.25 7.74 3.17
C PRO A 164 -5.71 7.28 3.15
N TYR A 165 -6.21 6.78 2.03
CA TYR A 165 -7.56 6.18 1.94
C TYR A 165 -7.62 4.75 2.47
N LEU A 166 -6.48 4.05 2.48
CA LEU A 166 -6.40 2.68 2.99
C LEU A 166 -6.08 2.65 4.48
N CYS A 167 -5.12 3.49 4.91
CA CYS A 167 -4.58 3.51 6.27
C CYS A 167 -4.44 4.95 6.78
N SER A 168 -4.97 5.24 7.94
CA SER A 168 -4.93 6.59 8.54
C SER A 168 -4.27 6.58 9.91
N ARG A 169 -3.00 6.16 9.98
CA ARG A 169 -2.21 6.23 11.22
C ARG A 169 -1.96 7.68 11.65
N TYR A 170 -1.88 8.57 10.68
CA TYR A 170 -1.68 10.01 10.86
C TYR A 170 -2.40 10.76 9.74
N ASP A 171 -2.68 12.02 9.97
CA ASP A 171 -3.14 12.94 8.93
C ASP A 171 -1.98 13.35 8.02
N THR A 172 -2.07 13.06 6.74
CA THR A 172 -0.99 13.26 5.77
C THR A 172 -0.64 14.73 5.50
N VAL A 173 -1.48 15.65 5.94
CA VAL A 173 -1.24 17.11 5.79
C VAL A 173 -0.59 17.69 7.04
N SER A 174 -1.14 17.38 8.22
CA SER A 174 -0.68 17.93 9.51
C SER A 174 0.37 17.06 10.20
N GLY A 175 0.47 15.77 9.86
CA GLY A 175 1.31 14.80 10.55
C GLY A 175 0.78 14.36 11.92
N GLN A 176 -0.41 14.81 12.30
CA GLN A 176 -0.98 14.44 13.60
C GLN A 176 -1.38 12.96 13.62
N PRO A 177 -0.97 12.20 14.63
CA PRO A 177 -1.36 10.81 14.78
C PRO A 177 -2.88 10.68 15.00
N ILE A 178 -3.45 9.57 14.51
CA ILE A 178 -4.86 9.23 14.68
C ILE A 178 -4.93 7.94 15.49
N ASP A 179 -5.64 8.00 16.61
CA ASP A 179 -5.83 6.84 17.48
C ASP A 179 -6.50 5.68 16.73
N VAL A 180 -6.12 4.44 17.05
CA VAL A 180 -6.60 3.23 16.36
C VAL A 180 -8.12 3.19 16.22
N ILE A 181 -8.85 3.63 17.26
CA ILE A 181 -10.32 3.63 17.24
C ILE A 181 -10.90 4.67 16.28
N ASP A 182 -10.20 5.77 16.04
CA ASP A 182 -10.65 6.90 15.24
C ASP A 182 -10.19 6.84 13.78
N ARG A 183 -9.43 5.81 13.41
CA ARG A 183 -8.92 5.62 12.06
C ARG A 183 -10.03 5.39 11.05
N ILE A 184 -9.85 5.95 9.85
CA ILE A 184 -10.89 6.09 8.83
C ILE A 184 -10.55 5.37 7.51
N GLY A 185 -9.36 4.81 7.38
CA GLY A 185 -8.92 4.13 6.16
C GLY A 185 -9.74 2.86 5.88
N LEU A 186 -9.85 2.48 4.63
CA LEU A 186 -10.63 1.30 4.23
C LEU A 186 -10.07 0.00 4.82
N LEU A 187 -8.75 -0.11 4.99
CA LEU A 187 -8.13 -1.24 5.72
C LEU A 187 -8.37 -1.12 7.23
N ASP A 188 -8.27 0.10 7.79
CA ASP A 188 -8.57 0.34 9.20
C ASP A 188 -9.98 -0.15 9.56
N ARG A 189 -10.97 0.19 8.73
CA ARG A 189 -12.37 -0.23 8.90
C ARG A 189 -12.54 -1.74 8.83
N LYS A 190 -11.88 -2.41 7.88
CA LYS A 190 -11.87 -3.88 7.82
C LYS A 190 -11.25 -4.52 9.06
N LEU A 191 -10.11 -3.99 9.53
CA LEU A 191 -9.46 -4.48 10.74
C LEU A 191 -10.30 -4.24 11.99
N ARG A 192 -11.02 -3.11 12.06
CA ARG A 192 -12.01 -2.86 13.10
C ARG A 192 -13.14 -3.90 13.07
N VAL A 193 -13.72 -4.17 11.89
CA VAL A 193 -14.76 -5.21 11.73
C VAL A 193 -14.24 -6.58 12.17
N VAL A 194 -13.02 -6.96 11.76
CA VAL A 194 -12.37 -8.19 12.25
C VAL A 194 -12.22 -8.17 13.77
N THR A 195 -11.82 -7.04 14.33
CA THR A 195 -11.62 -6.87 15.78
C THR A 195 -12.92 -7.05 16.56
N GLU A 196 -14.03 -6.51 16.08
CA GLU A 196 -15.35 -6.64 16.71
C GLU A 196 -15.88 -8.09 16.64
N ASN A 197 -15.58 -8.84 15.58
CA ASN A 197 -16.24 -10.13 15.29
C ASN A 197 -15.40 -11.37 15.58
N THR A 198 -14.14 -11.25 16.02
CA THR A 198 -13.28 -12.38 16.34
C THR A 198 -12.97 -12.42 17.85
N LYS A 199 -12.77 -13.61 18.41
CA LYS A 199 -12.51 -13.80 19.86
C LYS A 199 -11.06 -14.20 20.15
N THR A 200 -10.45 -14.98 19.26
CA THR A 200 -9.10 -15.51 19.48
C THR A 200 -8.09 -14.82 18.58
N SER A 201 -6.82 -14.80 19.01
CA SER A 201 -5.74 -14.23 18.20
C SER A 201 -5.51 -14.99 16.90
N GLY A 202 -5.71 -16.30 16.88
CA GLY A 202 -5.58 -17.12 15.67
C GLY A 202 -6.65 -16.76 14.63
N GLU A 203 -7.91 -16.69 15.06
CA GLU A 203 -9.02 -16.28 14.20
C GLU A 203 -8.83 -14.85 13.67
N TRP A 204 -8.45 -13.92 14.55
CA TRP A 204 -8.17 -12.55 14.16
C TRP A 204 -7.08 -12.48 13.09
N LEU A 205 -5.95 -13.18 13.28
CA LEU A 205 -4.84 -13.19 12.34
C LEU A 205 -5.24 -13.71 10.96
N GLU A 206 -6.09 -14.72 10.87
CA GLU A 206 -6.55 -15.25 9.57
C GLU A 206 -7.44 -14.22 8.86
N TRP A 207 -8.45 -13.66 9.55
CA TRP A 207 -9.35 -12.67 8.95
C TRP A 207 -8.67 -11.33 8.67
N ALA A 208 -7.74 -10.91 9.50
CA ALA A 208 -6.95 -9.71 9.24
C ALA A 208 -6.04 -9.87 8.01
N LYS A 209 -5.48 -11.08 7.76
CA LYS A 209 -4.80 -11.36 6.50
C LYS A 209 -5.75 -11.35 5.31
N ASP A 210 -7.00 -11.77 5.47
CA ASP A 210 -7.99 -11.69 4.40
C ASP A 210 -8.43 -10.23 4.15
N ALA A 211 -8.48 -9.38 5.18
CA ALA A 211 -8.63 -7.94 5.03
C ALA A 211 -7.49 -7.34 4.19
N LEU A 212 -6.23 -7.72 4.45
CA LEU A 212 -5.09 -7.32 3.62
C LEU A 212 -5.22 -7.84 2.17
N ARG A 213 -5.59 -9.11 1.98
CA ARG A 213 -5.73 -9.74 0.64
C ARG A 213 -6.79 -9.10 -0.23
N SER A 214 -7.79 -8.47 0.38
CA SER A 214 -8.88 -7.77 -0.30
C SER A 214 -8.70 -6.25 -0.38
N THR A 215 -7.51 -5.74 0.00
CA THR A 215 -7.18 -4.32 -0.03
C THR A 215 -5.99 -4.11 -0.94
N TYR A 216 -6.12 -3.21 -1.92
CA TYR A 216 -5.17 -3.02 -3.01
C TYR A 216 -4.82 -1.53 -3.17
N GLY A 217 -3.65 -1.27 -3.72
CA GLY A 217 -3.23 0.05 -4.14
C GLY A 217 -2.06 -0.02 -5.11
N PHE A 218 -1.89 0.98 -5.95
CA PHE A 218 -0.68 1.11 -6.73
C PHE A 218 -0.15 2.53 -6.69
N GLU A 219 1.14 2.65 -6.82
CA GLU A 219 1.85 3.93 -6.84
C GLU A 219 3.00 3.86 -7.86
N TYR A 220 3.29 5.00 -8.46
CA TYR A 220 4.42 5.12 -9.39
C TYR A 220 5.73 5.35 -8.64
N GLN A 221 5.75 6.28 -7.68
CA GLN A 221 6.92 6.67 -6.93
C GLN A 221 7.25 5.64 -5.85
N GLY A 222 8.48 5.13 -5.87
CA GLY A 222 8.89 4.05 -4.98
C GLY A 222 8.99 4.45 -3.51
N ASP A 223 9.40 5.68 -3.21
CA ASP A 223 9.45 6.19 -1.84
C ASP A 223 8.05 6.26 -1.20
N SER A 224 7.08 6.82 -1.91
CA SER A 224 5.69 6.88 -1.44
C SER A 224 5.08 5.48 -1.30
N LEU A 225 5.36 4.58 -2.24
CA LEU A 225 4.92 3.18 -2.15
C LEU A 225 5.53 2.44 -0.95
N LEU A 226 6.81 2.68 -0.64
CA LEU A 226 7.46 2.09 0.54
C LEU A 226 6.74 2.56 1.81
N ILE A 227 6.51 3.86 1.97
CA ILE A 227 5.76 4.42 3.09
C ILE A 227 4.34 3.81 3.17
N ALA A 228 3.64 3.64 2.04
CA ALA A 228 2.32 3.00 2.01
C ALA A 228 2.36 1.56 2.57
N ARG A 229 3.36 0.78 2.17
CA ARG A 229 3.56 -0.60 2.66
C ARG A 229 3.89 -0.64 4.15
N GLU A 230 4.74 0.24 4.61
CA GLU A 230 5.11 0.38 6.01
C GLU A 230 3.93 0.84 6.86
N THR A 231 3.18 1.84 6.41
CA THR A 231 1.96 2.31 7.06
C THR A 231 0.95 1.18 7.21
N ALA A 232 0.71 0.39 6.15
CA ALA A 232 -0.21 -0.74 6.22
C ALA A 232 0.31 -1.87 7.11
N PHE A 233 1.64 -2.12 7.11
CA PHE A 233 2.28 -3.08 7.99
C PHE A 233 2.13 -2.68 9.46
N MET A 234 2.42 -1.44 9.80
CA MET A 234 2.27 -0.92 11.16
C MET A 234 0.80 -0.84 11.59
N THR A 235 -0.11 -0.49 10.68
CA THR A 235 -1.57 -0.52 10.94
C THR A 235 -2.03 -1.89 11.41
N PHE A 236 -1.58 -2.96 10.74
CA PHE A 236 -1.89 -4.33 11.17
C PHE A 236 -1.39 -4.63 12.59
N HIS A 237 -0.18 -4.20 12.91
CA HIS A 237 0.42 -4.36 14.24
C HIS A 237 -0.34 -3.57 15.31
N ASP A 238 -0.71 -2.33 15.02
CA ASP A 238 -1.44 -1.46 15.94
C ASP A 238 -2.81 -2.07 16.34
N PHE A 239 -3.59 -2.54 15.37
CA PHE A 239 -4.89 -3.19 15.64
C PHE A 239 -4.75 -4.48 16.45
N TYR A 240 -3.73 -5.30 16.13
CA TYR A 240 -3.47 -6.51 16.91
C TYR A 240 -3.08 -6.19 18.34
N GLN A 241 -2.18 -5.24 18.53
CA GLN A 241 -1.71 -4.82 19.85
C GLN A 241 -2.83 -4.16 20.66
N ALA A 242 -3.65 -3.31 20.05
CA ALA A 242 -4.80 -2.69 20.71
C ALA A 242 -5.80 -3.73 21.21
N LYS A 243 -6.03 -4.81 20.46
CA LYS A 243 -6.96 -5.87 20.86
C LYS A 243 -6.40 -6.82 21.89
N PHE A 244 -5.15 -7.27 21.75
CA PHE A 244 -4.59 -8.38 22.53
C PHE A 244 -3.53 -7.95 23.55
N GLY A 245 -3.13 -6.68 23.60
CA GLY A 245 -2.11 -6.16 24.51
C GLY A 245 -0.71 -6.74 24.29
N ARG A 246 -0.43 -7.32 23.13
CA ARG A 246 0.84 -7.98 22.81
C ARG A 246 1.20 -7.85 21.33
N LYS A 247 2.47 -8.05 20.99
CA LYS A 247 2.97 -8.01 19.61
C LYS A 247 2.42 -9.17 18.77
N VAL A 248 2.33 -8.95 17.45
CA VAL A 248 2.00 -10.00 16.46
C VAL A 248 3.01 -11.14 16.56
N PRO A 249 2.55 -12.42 16.54
CA PRO A 249 3.46 -13.56 16.60
C PRO A 249 4.46 -13.55 15.43
N PRO A 250 5.77 -13.75 15.69
CA PRO A 250 6.84 -13.63 14.68
C PRO A 250 6.60 -14.47 13.42
N GLN A 251 6.03 -15.66 13.55
CA GLN A 251 5.74 -16.55 12.43
C GLN A 251 4.69 -16.00 11.44
N SER A 252 3.88 -15.02 11.86
CA SER A 252 2.86 -14.39 10.99
C SER A 252 3.42 -13.22 10.16
N ILE A 253 4.48 -12.60 10.62
CA ILE A 253 5.02 -11.35 10.09
C ILE A 253 5.49 -11.45 8.64
N PRO A 254 6.27 -12.48 8.23
CA PRO A 254 6.69 -12.60 6.83
C PRO A 254 5.51 -12.74 5.85
N GLY A 255 4.42 -13.39 6.30
CA GLY A 255 3.21 -13.54 5.48
C GLY A 255 2.45 -12.23 5.30
N ILE A 256 2.46 -11.35 6.30
CA ILE A 256 1.86 -10.01 6.23
C ILE A 256 2.63 -9.16 5.21
N ALA A 257 3.96 -9.06 5.35
CA ALA A 257 4.81 -8.31 4.42
C ALA A 257 4.67 -8.82 2.98
N TYR A 258 4.59 -10.15 2.79
CA TYR A 258 4.37 -10.76 1.48
C TYR A 258 3.04 -10.36 0.84
N ILE A 259 1.94 -10.32 1.60
CA ILE A 259 0.64 -9.88 1.08
C ILE A 259 0.71 -8.40 0.69
N LEU A 260 1.28 -7.56 1.54
CA LEU A 260 1.40 -6.13 1.30
C LEU A 260 2.23 -5.82 0.05
N ALA A 261 3.37 -6.50 -0.14
CA ALA A 261 4.22 -6.29 -1.32
C ALA A 261 3.55 -6.74 -2.64
N TRP A 262 2.57 -7.66 -2.59
CA TRP A 262 1.73 -8.00 -3.74
C TRP A 262 0.60 -7.00 -3.96
N ASN A 263 -0.03 -6.54 -2.91
CA ASN A 263 -1.26 -5.77 -2.99
C ASN A 263 -1.06 -4.25 -3.09
N LEU A 264 0.10 -3.77 -2.63
CA LEU A 264 0.57 -2.41 -2.86
C LEU A 264 1.75 -2.50 -3.83
N TRP A 265 1.52 -2.28 -5.14
CA TRP A 265 2.54 -2.55 -6.15
C TRP A 265 2.96 -1.30 -6.92
N GLN A 266 4.19 -1.32 -7.44
CA GLN A 266 4.69 -0.23 -8.26
C GLN A 266 4.19 -0.36 -9.70
N MET A 267 3.57 0.69 -10.22
CA MET A 267 2.99 0.69 -11.56
C MET A 267 2.87 2.09 -12.12
N ASP A 268 3.14 2.22 -13.42
CA ASP A 268 2.69 3.37 -14.19
C ASP A 268 1.18 3.24 -14.43
N GLY A 269 0.40 4.11 -13.79
CA GLY A 269 -1.07 4.09 -13.85
C GLY A 269 -1.65 4.33 -15.23
N LEU A 270 -0.93 5.00 -16.13
CA LEU A 270 -1.36 5.26 -17.51
C LEU A 270 -1.16 4.04 -18.40
N THR A 271 -0.04 3.35 -18.24
CA THR A 271 0.35 2.23 -19.11
C THR A 271 0.03 0.87 -18.50
N GLY A 272 -0.06 0.75 -17.17
CA GLY A 272 -0.23 -0.51 -16.44
C GLY A 272 1.04 -1.35 -16.40
N ASN A 273 2.20 -0.74 -16.68
CA ASN A 273 3.48 -1.43 -16.78
C ASN A 273 4.39 -1.13 -15.60
N VAL A 274 5.39 -1.99 -15.41
CA VAL A 274 6.48 -1.76 -14.44
C VAL A 274 7.31 -0.57 -14.89
N PRO A 275 7.57 0.43 -14.04
CA PRO A 275 8.39 1.58 -14.41
C PRO A 275 9.80 1.18 -14.83
N PHE A 276 10.34 1.84 -15.88
CA PHE A 276 11.72 1.70 -16.39
C PHE A 276 12.14 0.28 -16.78
N LEU A 277 11.22 -0.68 -16.91
CA LEU A 277 11.54 -2.04 -17.25
C LEU A 277 11.00 -2.41 -18.64
N LYS A 278 11.92 -2.82 -19.52
CA LYS A 278 11.58 -3.34 -20.86
C LYS A 278 12.16 -4.73 -21.04
N GLU A 279 11.39 -5.62 -21.66
CA GLU A 279 11.87 -6.94 -22.08
C GLU A 279 12.74 -6.74 -23.33
N LEU A 280 14.01 -7.12 -23.22
CA LEU A 280 14.92 -7.06 -24.35
C LEU A 280 14.45 -8.04 -25.42
N LEU A 281 14.09 -7.55 -26.61
CA LEU A 281 13.84 -8.41 -27.76
C LEU A 281 15.17 -9.06 -28.18
N PRO A 282 15.17 -10.35 -28.55
CA PRO A 282 16.35 -10.98 -29.12
C PRO A 282 16.79 -10.14 -30.35
N GLN A 283 17.96 -9.54 -30.25
CA GLN A 283 18.53 -8.86 -31.41
C GLN A 283 18.79 -9.93 -32.48
N GLN A 284 18.04 -9.88 -33.59
CA GLN A 284 18.48 -10.49 -34.84
C GLN A 284 19.62 -9.63 -35.36
N GLY A 285 20.82 -9.85 -34.79
CA GLY A 285 22.01 -9.08 -35.18
C GLY A 285 22.53 -9.53 -36.53
N ASN A 286 22.49 -8.66 -37.51
CA ASN A 286 23.47 -8.69 -38.60
C ASN A 286 24.77 -8.12 -38.03
N ILE A 287 25.88 -8.82 -38.29
CA ILE A 287 27.25 -8.49 -37.79
C ILE A 287 27.74 -7.08 -38.23
N PHE A 288 26.95 -6.36 -39.02
CA PHE A 288 27.28 -5.07 -39.60
C PHE A 288 26.44 -3.89 -39.09
N ASP A 289 25.55 -4.12 -38.15
CA ASP A 289 24.71 -3.02 -37.60
C ASP A 289 25.49 -2.21 -36.57
N THR A 290 25.51 -0.91 -36.76
CA THR A 290 25.96 0.07 -35.75
C THR A 290 25.14 -0.09 -34.46
N PRO A 291 25.73 0.13 -33.26
CA PRO A 291 25.01 0.03 -32.01
C PRO A 291 23.81 0.98 -32.00
N VAL A 292 22.60 0.43 -31.92
CA VAL A 292 21.38 1.23 -31.73
C VAL A 292 21.35 1.75 -30.32
N GLU A 293 21.29 3.06 -30.15
CA GLU A 293 21.43 3.77 -28.87
C GLU A 293 20.31 3.52 -27.84
N GLU A 294 19.20 2.88 -28.25
CA GLU A 294 18.17 2.45 -27.28
C GLU A 294 17.81 0.97 -27.49
N PRO A 295 17.77 0.17 -26.40
CA PRO A 295 17.25 -1.17 -26.50
C PRO A 295 15.77 -1.11 -26.84
N SER A 296 15.40 -1.51 -28.06
CA SER A 296 14.01 -1.71 -28.43
C SER A 296 13.46 -2.88 -27.61
N GLY A 297 12.76 -2.58 -26.53
CA GLY A 297 12.18 -3.58 -25.63
C GLY A 297 10.67 -3.40 -25.52
N LYS A 298 9.95 -4.49 -25.30
CA LYS A 298 8.52 -4.46 -25.00
C LYS A 298 8.31 -4.11 -23.53
N ASP A 299 7.39 -3.19 -23.26
CA ASP A 299 7.00 -2.85 -21.91
C ASP A 299 6.47 -4.08 -21.14
N ILE A 300 6.76 -4.15 -19.86
CA ILE A 300 6.39 -5.28 -19.02
C ILE A 300 5.14 -4.95 -18.19
N PRO A 301 3.99 -5.57 -18.50
CA PRO A 301 2.77 -5.37 -17.72
C PRO A 301 2.93 -5.86 -16.27
N CYS A 302 2.39 -5.08 -15.33
CA CYS A 302 2.36 -5.45 -13.93
C CYS A 302 1.51 -6.70 -13.71
N LEU A 303 1.97 -7.52 -12.79
CA LEU A 303 1.25 -8.67 -12.27
C LEU A 303 0.61 -8.31 -10.94
N ILE A 304 -0.61 -8.77 -10.74
CA ILE A 304 -1.31 -8.71 -9.45
C ILE A 304 -1.68 -10.12 -9.03
N ARG A 305 -1.95 -10.30 -7.74
CA ARG A 305 -2.33 -11.59 -7.21
C ARG A 305 -3.81 -11.62 -6.91
N ASP A 306 -4.54 -12.56 -7.53
CA ASP A 306 -5.90 -12.88 -7.17
C ASP A 306 -5.91 -13.84 -5.97
N TRP A 307 -6.44 -13.36 -4.84
CA TRP A 307 -6.55 -14.12 -3.60
C TRP A 307 -7.90 -14.81 -3.43
N SER A 308 -8.88 -14.50 -4.29
CA SER A 308 -10.24 -15.04 -4.22
C SER A 308 -10.30 -16.54 -4.58
N ILE A 309 -9.32 -17.00 -5.36
CA ILE A 309 -9.20 -18.38 -5.78
C ILE A 309 -8.58 -19.21 -4.64
N SER A 310 -8.97 -20.49 -4.54
CA SER A 310 -8.55 -21.41 -3.48
C SER A 310 -7.02 -21.38 -3.24
N LYS A 311 -6.60 -21.74 -2.03
CA LYS A 311 -5.16 -21.73 -1.65
C LYS A 311 -4.23 -22.50 -2.61
N ARG A 312 -4.80 -23.42 -3.42
CA ARG A 312 -4.07 -24.25 -4.41
C ARG A 312 -3.98 -23.60 -5.80
N GLU A 313 -4.90 -22.68 -6.14
CA GLU A 313 -5.07 -22.13 -7.49
C GLU A 313 -4.83 -20.61 -7.56
N ARG A 314 -4.19 -20.01 -6.56
CA ARG A 314 -3.91 -18.58 -6.51
C ARG A 314 -3.21 -18.15 -7.79
N GLN A 315 -3.93 -17.45 -8.64
CA GLN A 315 -3.40 -16.99 -9.93
C GLN A 315 -2.69 -15.66 -9.78
N VAL A 316 -1.59 -15.54 -10.49
CA VAL A 316 -0.96 -14.27 -10.79
C VAL A 316 -1.46 -13.85 -12.16
N ILE A 317 -2.05 -12.68 -12.24
CA ILE A 317 -2.75 -12.20 -13.43
C ILE A 317 -2.17 -10.87 -13.90
N ILE A 318 -2.27 -10.59 -15.20
CA ILE A 318 -1.87 -9.30 -15.77
C ILE A 318 -2.96 -8.28 -15.45
N PHE A 319 -2.57 -7.14 -14.86
CA PHE A 319 -3.52 -6.10 -14.43
C PHE A 319 -4.47 -5.65 -15.55
N LYS A 320 -3.97 -5.50 -16.79
CA LYS A 320 -4.77 -5.05 -17.95
C LYS A 320 -5.77 -6.08 -18.50
N GLU A 321 -5.51 -7.36 -18.31
CA GLU A 321 -6.30 -8.44 -18.94
C GLU A 321 -7.50 -8.84 -18.08
N ASN A 322 -7.52 -8.43 -16.81
CA ASN A 322 -8.55 -8.87 -15.87
C ASN A 322 -9.58 -7.77 -15.57
N LYS A 323 -10.59 -7.70 -16.44
CA LYS A 323 -11.82 -6.92 -16.20
C LYS A 323 -12.66 -7.39 -14.98
N PRO A 324 -12.53 -8.62 -14.42
CA PRO A 324 -13.35 -9.06 -13.29
C PRO A 324 -13.10 -8.34 -11.97
N PHE A 325 -11.92 -7.74 -11.76
CA PHE A 325 -11.65 -6.99 -10.51
C PHE A 325 -12.56 -5.76 -10.31
N LEU A 326 -13.18 -5.28 -11.40
CA LEU A 326 -14.08 -4.12 -11.39
C LEU A 326 -15.55 -4.48 -11.64
N SER A 327 -15.85 -5.75 -11.86
CA SER A 327 -17.23 -6.19 -12.06
C SER A 327 -17.79 -6.75 -10.76
N PRO A 328 -18.98 -6.29 -10.30
CA PRO A 328 -19.66 -6.94 -9.18
C PRO A 328 -19.88 -8.41 -9.55
N GLN A 329 -19.42 -9.32 -8.69
CA GLN A 329 -19.74 -10.74 -8.83
C GLN A 329 -21.25 -10.86 -8.92
N LYS A 330 -21.75 -11.36 -10.05
CA LYS A 330 -23.15 -11.76 -10.15
C LYS A 330 -23.38 -12.88 -9.14
N SER A 331 -24.21 -12.57 -8.17
CA SER A 331 -24.80 -13.51 -7.19
C SER A 331 -25.43 -14.71 -7.86
#